data_946bb2ff520212dbddf8397e38ae1f68
#
_entry.id   946bb2ff520212dbddf8397e38ae1f68
#
_cell.length_a   1.000
_cell.length_b   1.000
_cell.length_c   1.000
_cell.angle_alpha   90.00
_cell.angle_beta   90.00
_cell.angle_gamma   90.00
#
_symmetry.space_group_name_H-M   'P 1'
#
loop_
_entity.id
_entity.type
_entity.pdbx_description
1 polymer ?
#
loop_
_entity_poly.entity_id
_entity_poly.type
_entity_poly.pdbx_seq_one_letter_code
_entity_poly.pdbx_strand_id
1 'polypeptide(L)'
;YMYLSEIHTHSIARGHGTTCTISDMAKEASHKGLKLLGISDHGPGTLTSGTSSYFRSLPFCPKKRFGIDVLYGVELNILDIDGHIDLSDDLLNGLDYAIISMHQQNYRSGAAAENTLAYINAMKHPAVKVLGHCDDPHFPMDYRTLAIAALQENVIFEINEASLSPNGYRGDTTSNATEILYFCQKYEIPIILSSDSHGKDHVGDFTYSAEFVHQAMFPESLILNNQIPKLKFFLQTR
;
A
#
# COMPACT_ATOMS: atom_id res chain seq x y z
N TYR A 1 8.20 9.66 -16.28
CA TYR A 1 7.68 8.28 -16.23
C TYR A 1 6.17 8.32 -16.12
N MET A 2 5.49 7.42 -16.84
CA MET A 2 4.03 7.32 -16.76
C MET A 2 3.68 5.92 -16.29
N TYR A 3 3.09 5.83 -15.10
CA TYR A 3 2.55 4.60 -14.55
C TYR A 3 1.04 4.56 -14.72
N LEU A 4 0.47 3.37 -14.91
CA LEU A 4 -0.92 3.17 -15.30
C LEU A 4 -1.82 2.70 -14.15
N SER A 5 -1.26 2.41 -13.00
CA SER A 5 -2.03 2.00 -11.83
C SER A 5 -1.57 2.68 -10.56
N GLU A 6 -2.52 2.86 -9.67
CA GLU A 6 -2.38 3.37 -8.32
C GLU A 6 -3.21 2.49 -7.39
N ILE A 7 -2.67 2.05 -6.26
CA ILE A 7 -3.38 1.13 -5.36
C ILE A 7 -3.40 1.54 -3.89
N HIS A 8 -2.73 2.64 -3.53
CA HIS A 8 -2.70 3.14 -2.16
C HIS A 8 -3.24 4.58 -2.12
N THR A 9 -4.55 4.69 -1.96
CA THR A 9 -5.24 5.98 -1.92
C THR A 9 -6.36 5.99 -0.88
N HIS A 10 -6.63 7.18 -0.36
CA HIS A 10 -7.57 7.41 0.73
C HIS A 10 -8.67 8.38 0.31
N SER A 11 -9.92 7.96 0.51
CA SER A 11 -11.12 8.75 0.29
C SER A 11 -11.59 9.45 1.57
N ILE A 12 -12.74 10.11 1.51
CA ILE A 12 -13.39 10.71 2.68
C ILE A 12 -13.64 9.69 3.80
N ALA A 13 -13.77 8.40 3.49
CA ALA A 13 -14.06 7.35 4.47
C ALA A 13 -12.94 7.14 5.49
N ARG A 14 -11.72 7.57 5.20
CA ARG A 14 -10.62 7.53 6.17
C ARG A 14 -10.66 8.64 7.22
N GLY A 15 -11.46 9.70 7.02
CA GLY A 15 -11.82 10.68 8.02
C GLY A 15 -10.88 11.86 8.25
N HIS A 16 -9.63 11.87 7.86
CA HIS A 16 -8.73 12.99 8.13
C HIS A 16 -8.19 13.69 6.87
N GLY A 17 -8.55 14.94 6.71
CA GLY A 17 -7.93 15.89 5.78
C GLY A 17 -8.47 15.89 4.35
N THR A 18 -9.37 14.98 3.96
CA THR A 18 -9.99 15.03 2.63
C THR A 18 -11.49 15.00 2.68
N THR A 19 -12.12 15.65 1.70
CA THR A 19 -13.57 15.58 1.42
C THR A 19 -13.86 14.81 0.13
N CYS A 20 -12.83 14.24 -0.50
CA CYS A 20 -12.94 13.57 -1.79
C CYS A 20 -13.64 12.22 -1.66
N THR A 21 -14.67 12.00 -2.46
CA THR A 21 -15.32 10.72 -2.58
C THR A 21 -14.51 9.77 -3.46
N ILE A 22 -14.84 8.46 -3.43
CA ILE A 22 -14.27 7.47 -4.36
C ILE A 22 -14.48 7.90 -5.82
N SER A 23 -15.61 8.54 -6.14
CA SER A 23 -15.89 9.04 -7.49
C SER A 23 -14.98 10.20 -7.87
N ASP A 24 -14.68 11.11 -6.95
CA ASP A 24 -13.73 12.21 -7.20
C ASP A 24 -12.32 11.67 -7.48
N MET A 25 -11.89 10.70 -6.68
CA MET A 25 -10.61 10.03 -6.84
C MET A 25 -10.51 9.32 -8.20
N ALA A 26 -11.53 8.55 -8.57
CA ALA A 26 -11.56 7.81 -9.84
C ALA A 26 -11.64 8.74 -11.06
N LYS A 27 -12.36 9.85 -10.95
CA LYS A 27 -12.42 10.87 -12.01
C LYS A 27 -11.04 11.48 -12.27
N GLU A 28 -10.34 11.87 -11.21
CA GLU A 28 -9.01 12.43 -11.32
C GLU A 28 -7.99 11.40 -11.83
N ALA A 29 -8.03 10.15 -11.33
CA ALA A 29 -7.20 9.08 -11.82
C ALA A 29 -7.38 8.85 -13.34
N SER A 30 -8.63 8.88 -13.82
CA SER A 30 -8.94 8.80 -15.26
C SER A 30 -8.37 9.99 -16.05
N HIS A 31 -8.51 11.22 -15.53
CA HIS A 31 -7.94 12.43 -16.16
C HIS A 31 -6.42 12.36 -16.29
N LYS A 32 -5.73 11.82 -15.29
CA LYS A 32 -4.28 11.60 -15.27
C LYS A 32 -3.83 10.40 -16.12
N GLY A 33 -4.76 9.68 -16.74
CA GLY A 33 -4.47 8.57 -17.66
C GLY A 33 -4.27 7.22 -17.01
N LEU A 34 -4.52 7.09 -15.70
CA LEU A 34 -4.51 5.80 -15.02
C LEU A 34 -5.56 4.86 -15.64
N LYS A 35 -5.30 3.56 -15.58
CA LYS A 35 -6.19 2.49 -16.04
C LYS A 35 -6.78 1.69 -14.88
N LEU A 36 -6.13 1.74 -13.73
CA LEU A 36 -6.51 1.06 -12.51
C LEU A 36 -6.32 1.97 -11.32
N LEU A 37 -7.35 2.10 -10.49
CA LEU A 37 -7.31 2.76 -9.19
C LEU A 37 -7.69 1.76 -8.10
N GLY A 38 -6.88 1.67 -7.06
CA GLY A 38 -7.22 0.99 -5.81
C GLY A 38 -7.59 2.01 -4.73
N ILE A 39 -8.70 1.79 -4.07
CA ILE A 39 -9.12 2.51 -2.86
C ILE A 39 -8.74 1.65 -1.67
N SER A 40 -7.92 2.18 -0.77
CA SER A 40 -7.38 1.47 0.38
C SER A 40 -7.49 2.29 1.66
N ASP A 41 -8.68 2.80 1.94
CA ASP A 41 -8.89 3.56 3.18
C ASP A 41 -8.40 2.79 4.40
N HIS A 42 -7.94 3.53 5.42
CA HIS A 42 -7.40 2.92 6.64
C HIS A 42 -8.40 2.00 7.33
N GLY A 43 -7.89 0.94 7.92
CA GLY A 43 -8.64 0.07 8.81
C GLY A 43 -9.20 0.81 10.03
N PRO A 44 -10.20 0.20 10.71
CA PRO A 44 -10.95 0.88 11.79
C PRO A 44 -10.13 1.23 13.03
N GLY A 45 -8.92 0.72 13.18
CA GLY A 45 -7.96 1.14 14.23
C GLY A 45 -7.49 2.58 14.06
N THR A 46 -7.54 3.14 12.87
CA THR A 46 -7.21 4.54 12.61
C THR A 46 -8.36 5.43 13.04
N LEU A 47 -8.06 6.44 13.85
CA LEU A 47 -9.05 7.37 14.35
C LEU A 47 -9.79 8.07 13.18
N THR A 48 -11.11 8.13 13.26
CA THR A 48 -12.00 8.68 12.23
C THR A 48 -12.05 7.90 10.89
N SER A 49 -11.53 6.68 10.85
CA SER A 49 -11.65 5.77 9.72
C SER A 49 -13.09 5.30 9.47
N GLY A 50 -13.29 4.64 8.34
CA GLY A 50 -14.54 3.98 7.98
C GLY A 50 -14.95 2.90 8.97
N THR A 51 -16.26 2.74 9.13
CA THR A 51 -16.84 1.70 9.99
C THR A 51 -16.84 0.33 9.30
N SER A 52 -17.13 -0.72 10.05
CA SER A 52 -17.37 -2.07 9.49
C SER A 52 -18.43 -2.06 8.38
N SER A 53 -19.46 -1.19 8.48
CA SER A 53 -20.48 -1.04 7.44
C SER A 53 -19.91 -0.48 6.14
N TYR A 54 -18.93 0.43 6.20
CA TYR A 54 -18.25 0.93 5.03
C TYR A 54 -17.52 -0.22 4.30
N PHE A 55 -16.67 -0.97 4.98
CA PHE A 55 -15.93 -2.08 4.37
C PHE A 55 -16.87 -3.17 3.83
N ARG A 56 -17.98 -3.45 4.52
CA ARG A 56 -19.00 -4.41 4.06
C ARG A 56 -19.68 -3.97 2.77
N SER A 57 -19.77 -2.67 2.51
CA SER A 57 -20.41 -2.11 1.31
C SER A 57 -19.53 -2.14 0.06
N LEU A 58 -18.20 -2.14 0.23
CA LEU A 58 -17.24 -2.02 -0.87
C LEU A 58 -17.35 -3.11 -1.96
N PRO A 59 -17.61 -4.40 -1.64
CA PRO A 59 -17.77 -5.44 -2.66
C PRO A 59 -18.91 -5.17 -3.65
N PHE A 60 -19.91 -4.40 -3.23
CA PHE A 60 -21.09 -4.04 -4.05
C PHE A 60 -20.90 -2.76 -4.86
N CYS A 61 -19.79 -2.08 -4.67
CA CYS A 61 -19.47 -0.85 -5.42
C CYS A 61 -19.09 -1.17 -6.87
N PRO A 62 -19.39 -0.25 -7.82
CA PRO A 62 -19.01 -0.42 -9.22
C PRO A 62 -17.51 -0.62 -9.40
N LYS A 63 -17.13 -1.70 -10.09
CA LYS A 63 -15.74 -2.04 -10.38
C LYS A 63 -15.15 -1.26 -11.58
N LYS A 64 -15.96 -0.41 -12.21
CA LYS A 64 -15.54 0.56 -13.25
C LYS A 64 -16.14 1.93 -12.98
N ARG A 65 -15.30 2.97 -13.06
CA ARG A 65 -15.70 4.37 -12.94
C ARG A 65 -14.91 5.20 -13.93
N PHE A 66 -15.56 6.10 -14.64
CA PHE A 66 -14.93 7.01 -15.60
C PHE A 66 -13.98 6.31 -16.60
N GLY A 67 -14.33 5.10 -17.02
CA GLY A 67 -13.55 4.32 -18.00
C GLY A 67 -12.35 3.55 -17.44
N ILE A 68 -12.06 3.65 -16.15
CA ILE A 68 -10.97 2.91 -15.50
C ILE A 68 -11.50 1.80 -14.59
N ASP A 69 -10.67 0.80 -14.32
CA ASP A 69 -10.96 -0.23 -13.32
C ASP A 69 -10.76 0.33 -11.91
N VAL A 70 -11.63 -0.07 -10.97
CA VAL A 70 -11.51 0.29 -9.55
C VAL A 70 -11.50 -0.98 -8.71
N LEU A 71 -10.46 -1.13 -7.88
CA LEU A 71 -10.35 -2.16 -6.85
C LEU A 71 -10.62 -1.56 -5.48
N TYR A 72 -11.20 -2.36 -4.60
CA TYR A 72 -11.53 -1.95 -3.24
C TYR A 72 -10.74 -2.81 -2.25
N GLY A 73 -9.76 -2.19 -1.63
CA GLY A 73 -8.91 -2.77 -0.60
C GLY A 73 -9.06 -2.05 0.73
N VAL A 74 -8.05 -2.22 1.55
CA VAL A 74 -7.88 -1.58 2.86
C VAL A 74 -6.40 -1.43 3.18
N GLU A 75 -6.03 -0.35 3.83
CA GLU A 75 -4.75 -0.23 4.51
C GLU A 75 -4.96 -0.60 5.98
N LEU A 76 -4.53 -1.83 6.35
CA LEU A 76 -4.66 -2.38 7.69
C LEU A 76 -3.57 -1.86 8.61
N ASN A 77 -3.94 -1.60 9.85
CA ASN A 77 -2.99 -1.37 10.93
C ASN A 77 -2.50 -2.70 11.52
N ILE A 78 -1.18 -2.88 11.60
CA ILE A 78 -0.58 -3.90 12.46
C ILE A 78 -0.70 -3.40 13.91
N LEU A 79 -1.23 -4.23 14.79
CA LEU A 79 -1.57 -3.83 16.15
C LEU A 79 -0.54 -4.28 17.19
N ASP A 80 0.14 -5.39 16.93
CA ASP A 80 1.10 -5.99 17.87
C ASP A 80 2.11 -6.90 17.16
N ILE A 81 3.04 -7.45 17.96
CA ILE A 81 4.10 -8.34 17.46
C ILE A 81 3.57 -9.68 16.94
N ASP A 82 2.40 -10.12 17.37
CA ASP A 82 1.76 -11.35 16.91
C ASP A 82 1.11 -11.16 15.54
N GLY A 83 1.11 -9.93 15.01
CA GLY A 83 0.61 -9.59 13.69
C GLY A 83 -0.92 -9.45 13.63
N HIS A 84 -1.57 -9.17 14.75
CA HIS A 84 -2.99 -8.85 14.74
C HIS A 84 -3.23 -7.59 13.90
N ILE A 85 -4.33 -7.62 13.17
CA ILE A 85 -4.76 -6.55 12.25
C ILE A 85 -6.15 -6.07 12.62
N ASP A 86 -6.52 -4.88 12.20
CA ASP A 86 -7.68 -4.15 12.69
C ASP A 86 -8.98 -4.36 11.89
N LEU A 87 -9.05 -5.32 10.99
CA LEU A 87 -10.27 -5.68 10.27
C LEU A 87 -10.51 -7.20 10.33
N SER A 88 -11.77 -7.61 10.54
CA SER A 88 -12.11 -9.01 10.64
C SER A 88 -12.03 -9.77 9.31
N ASP A 89 -11.76 -11.06 9.36
CA ASP A 89 -11.66 -11.95 8.20
C ASP A 89 -12.90 -11.91 7.31
N ASP A 90 -14.10 -11.85 7.91
CA ASP A 90 -15.36 -11.76 7.16
C ASP A 90 -15.42 -10.54 6.26
N LEU A 91 -14.88 -9.41 6.71
CA LEU A 91 -14.83 -8.18 5.92
C LEU A 91 -13.69 -8.24 4.91
N LEU A 92 -12.52 -8.72 5.30
CA LEU A 92 -11.36 -8.87 4.42
C LEU A 92 -11.65 -9.80 3.24
N ASN A 93 -12.43 -10.86 3.45
CA ASN A 93 -12.82 -11.80 2.40
C ASN A 93 -13.67 -11.16 1.29
N GLY A 94 -14.32 -10.05 1.56
CA GLY A 94 -15.08 -9.28 0.58
C GLY A 94 -14.26 -8.28 -0.23
N LEU A 95 -13.05 -7.95 0.21
CA LEU A 95 -12.20 -6.95 -0.43
C LEU A 95 -11.29 -7.57 -1.49
N ASP A 96 -10.83 -6.75 -2.44
CA ASP A 96 -9.94 -7.20 -3.50
C ASP A 96 -8.52 -7.49 -2.97
N TYR A 97 -8.01 -6.69 -2.02
CA TYR A 97 -6.67 -6.81 -1.44
C TYR A 97 -6.56 -6.06 -0.11
N ALA A 98 -5.46 -6.31 0.61
CA ALA A 98 -5.06 -5.52 1.76
C ALA A 98 -3.58 -5.11 1.68
N ILE A 99 -3.31 -3.89 2.10
CA ILE A 99 -1.99 -3.36 2.44
C ILE A 99 -1.87 -3.48 3.96
N ILE A 100 -0.71 -3.83 4.49
CA ILE A 100 -0.43 -3.75 5.94
C ILE A 100 0.62 -2.69 6.20
N SER A 101 0.39 -1.90 7.23
CA SER A 101 1.28 -0.80 7.61
C SER A 101 1.41 -0.67 9.13
N MET A 102 2.52 -0.08 9.58
CA MET A 102 2.67 0.36 10.96
C MET A 102 2.42 1.85 11.07
N HIS A 103 1.59 2.25 12.01
CA HIS A 103 1.32 3.65 12.36
C HIS A 103 1.55 3.87 13.85
N GLN A 104 2.19 4.98 14.22
CA GLN A 104 2.53 5.29 15.63
C GLN A 104 1.31 5.33 16.56
N GLN A 105 0.11 5.60 16.02
CA GLN A 105 -1.13 5.60 16.78
C GLN A 105 -1.60 4.18 17.17
N ASN A 106 -1.17 3.16 16.41
CA ASN A 106 -1.70 1.80 16.51
C ASN A 106 -0.64 0.79 16.98
N TYR A 107 0.63 1.04 16.67
CA TYR A 107 1.72 0.12 16.97
C TYR A 107 2.84 0.84 17.72
N ARG A 108 3.24 0.25 18.85
CA ARG A 108 4.40 0.71 19.61
C ARG A 108 5.66 0.08 19.02
N SER A 109 6.52 0.88 18.41
CA SER A 109 7.78 0.43 17.84
C SER A 109 8.66 -0.25 18.89
N GLY A 110 9.20 -1.41 18.53
CA GLY A 110 10.20 -2.16 19.28
C GLY A 110 11.56 -2.17 18.58
N ALA A 111 12.36 -3.18 18.90
CA ALA A 111 13.60 -3.46 18.18
C ALA A 111 13.31 -3.90 16.73
N ALA A 112 14.31 -3.78 15.83
CA ALA A 112 14.14 -4.17 14.43
C ALA A 112 13.61 -5.60 14.25
N ALA A 113 14.10 -6.55 15.06
CA ALA A 113 13.62 -7.93 15.02
C ALA A 113 12.13 -8.06 15.38
N GLU A 114 11.65 -7.28 16.36
CA GLU A 114 10.27 -7.31 16.82
C GLU A 114 9.33 -6.70 15.76
N ASN A 115 9.68 -5.53 15.21
CA ASN A 115 8.92 -4.89 14.16
C ASN A 115 8.87 -5.77 12.90
N THR A 116 9.97 -6.39 12.53
CA THR A 116 10.04 -7.33 11.40
C THR A 116 9.13 -8.54 11.64
N LEU A 117 9.16 -9.11 12.84
CA LEU A 117 8.30 -10.25 13.19
C LEU A 117 6.81 -9.89 13.12
N ALA A 118 6.43 -8.70 13.56
CA ALA A 118 5.04 -8.23 13.47
C ALA A 118 4.56 -8.16 12.01
N TYR A 119 5.37 -7.63 11.09
CA TYR A 119 5.05 -7.67 9.64
C TYR A 119 4.96 -9.11 9.12
N ILE A 120 5.92 -9.97 9.48
CA ILE A 120 5.92 -11.39 9.05
C ILE A 120 4.67 -12.12 9.52
N ASN A 121 4.24 -11.89 10.74
CA ASN A 121 3.03 -12.52 11.26
C ASN A 121 1.76 -11.97 10.57
N ALA A 122 1.67 -10.66 10.37
CA ALA A 122 0.51 -10.05 9.71
C ALA A 122 0.40 -10.44 8.23
N MET A 123 1.52 -10.57 7.49
CA MET A 123 1.48 -10.92 6.07
C MET A 123 1.04 -12.34 5.77
N LYS A 124 0.96 -13.23 6.77
CA LYS A 124 0.42 -14.59 6.60
C LYS A 124 -1.08 -14.61 6.29
N HIS A 125 -1.77 -13.51 6.55
CA HIS A 125 -3.19 -13.41 6.19
C HIS A 125 -3.35 -13.38 4.65
N PRO A 126 -4.17 -14.24 4.05
CA PRO A 126 -4.22 -14.41 2.57
C PRO A 126 -4.72 -13.17 1.81
N ALA A 127 -5.43 -12.24 2.47
CA ALA A 127 -5.83 -10.97 1.87
C ALA A 127 -4.67 -9.97 1.73
N VAL A 128 -3.61 -10.12 2.52
CA VAL A 128 -2.47 -9.21 2.52
C VAL A 128 -1.64 -9.45 1.26
N LYS A 129 -1.41 -8.38 0.50
CA LYS A 129 -0.66 -8.40 -0.76
C LYS A 129 0.52 -7.45 -0.78
N VAL A 130 0.48 -6.40 0.04
CA VAL A 130 1.45 -5.31 -0.03
C VAL A 130 1.91 -4.91 1.38
N LEU A 131 3.22 -4.72 1.54
CA LEU A 131 3.82 -4.08 2.70
C LEU A 131 3.87 -2.58 2.44
N GLY A 132 2.99 -1.82 3.12
CA GLY A 132 2.88 -0.37 2.98
C GLY A 132 4.01 0.34 3.73
N HIS A 133 4.60 1.34 3.09
CA HIS A 133 5.61 2.27 3.62
C HIS A 133 6.48 1.73 4.79
N CYS A 134 6.93 0.48 4.66
CA CYS A 134 7.80 -0.14 5.67
C CYS A 134 9.23 0.44 5.68
N ASP A 135 9.47 1.48 4.90
CA ASP A 135 10.67 2.32 4.90
C ASP A 135 10.68 3.38 6.03
N ASP A 136 9.60 3.50 6.79
CA ASP A 136 9.46 4.48 7.88
C ASP A 136 10.51 4.24 9.00
N PRO A 137 11.45 5.16 9.22
CA PRO A 137 12.51 4.99 10.22
C PRO A 137 12.02 4.97 11.68
N HIS A 138 10.77 5.35 11.93
CA HIS A 138 10.17 5.20 13.26
C HIS A 138 9.97 3.72 13.64
N PHE A 139 10.00 2.82 12.66
CA PHE A 139 9.87 1.37 12.83
C PHE A 139 11.07 0.66 12.22
N PRO A 140 12.22 0.60 12.90
CA PRO A 140 13.41 -0.11 12.39
C PRO A 140 13.09 -1.53 11.94
N MET A 141 13.66 -1.96 10.81
CA MET A 141 13.41 -3.27 10.20
C MET A 141 14.70 -4.03 9.90
N ASP A 142 14.63 -5.36 9.92
CA ASP A 142 15.57 -6.23 9.23
C ASP A 142 15.00 -6.53 7.83
N TYR A 143 15.38 -5.70 6.86
CA TYR A 143 14.85 -5.80 5.49
C TYR A 143 15.23 -7.10 4.78
N ARG A 144 16.36 -7.71 5.13
CA ARG A 144 16.72 -9.01 4.58
C ARG A 144 15.73 -10.09 5.02
N THR A 145 15.49 -10.17 6.31
CA THR A 145 14.55 -11.16 6.88
C THR A 145 13.13 -10.89 6.39
N LEU A 146 12.73 -9.62 6.34
CA LEU A 146 11.41 -9.23 5.82
C LEU A 146 11.23 -9.61 4.35
N ALA A 147 12.25 -9.38 3.49
CA ALA A 147 12.18 -9.72 2.07
C ALA A 147 12.08 -11.24 1.84
N ILE A 148 12.84 -12.04 2.59
CA ILE A 148 12.75 -13.51 2.49
C ILE A 148 11.33 -13.98 2.86
N ALA A 149 10.74 -13.45 3.92
CA ALA A 149 9.38 -13.78 4.32
C ALA A 149 8.35 -13.31 3.28
N ALA A 150 8.49 -12.10 2.75
CA ALA A 150 7.61 -11.58 1.70
C ALA A 150 7.63 -12.44 0.44
N LEU A 151 8.80 -12.94 0.04
CA LEU A 151 8.93 -13.89 -1.07
C LEU A 151 8.17 -15.20 -0.79
N GLN A 152 8.28 -15.74 0.43
CA GLN A 152 7.62 -17.00 0.82
C GLN A 152 6.09 -16.86 0.86
N GLU A 153 5.59 -15.72 1.35
CA GLU A 153 4.16 -15.44 1.48
C GLU A 153 3.55 -14.82 0.21
N ASN A 154 4.35 -14.61 -0.84
CA ASN A 154 3.92 -13.95 -2.09
C ASN A 154 3.31 -12.56 -1.82
N VAL A 155 4.02 -11.74 -1.06
CA VAL A 155 3.68 -10.35 -0.74
C VAL A 155 4.73 -9.44 -1.34
N ILE A 156 4.34 -8.27 -1.82
CA ILE A 156 5.25 -7.30 -2.46
C ILE A 156 5.49 -6.08 -1.59
N PHE A 157 6.56 -5.35 -1.91
CA PHE A 157 6.87 -4.09 -1.25
C PHE A 157 6.28 -2.88 -1.99
N GLU A 158 5.83 -1.93 -1.23
CA GLU A 158 5.52 -0.59 -1.71
C GLU A 158 6.77 0.29 -1.71
N ILE A 159 6.90 1.11 -2.75
CA ILE A 159 7.76 2.31 -2.76
C ILE A 159 6.82 3.50 -2.74
N ASN A 160 6.76 4.16 -1.58
CA ASN A 160 5.73 5.13 -1.26
C ASN A 160 6.18 6.56 -1.61
N GLU A 161 5.40 7.26 -2.43
CA GLU A 161 5.69 8.64 -2.86
C GLU A 161 5.75 9.61 -1.69
N ALA A 162 4.80 9.51 -0.75
CA ALA A 162 4.77 10.39 0.42
C ALA A 162 5.96 10.17 1.35
N SER A 163 6.53 8.97 1.40
CA SER A 163 7.76 8.67 2.15
C SER A 163 8.99 9.35 1.56
N LEU A 164 9.07 9.41 0.24
CA LEU A 164 10.24 9.97 -0.49
C LEU A 164 10.10 11.46 -0.78
N SER A 165 8.93 12.03 -0.54
CA SER A 165 8.70 13.47 -0.70
C SER A 165 9.57 14.27 0.29
N PRO A 166 10.22 15.36 -0.14
CA PRO A 166 11.04 16.21 0.74
C PRO A 166 10.28 16.77 1.96
N ASN A 167 8.97 16.85 1.87
CA ASN A 167 8.10 17.33 2.94
C ASN A 167 7.35 16.19 3.65
N GLY A 168 7.79 14.95 3.44
CA GLY A 168 7.18 13.78 4.07
C GLY A 168 7.33 13.79 5.59
N TYR A 169 6.26 13.44 6.30
CA TYR A 169 6.23 13.43 7.77
C TYR A 169 7.02 12.28 8.40
N ARG A 170 7.45 11.28 7.60
CA ARG A 170 8.22 10.12 8.06
C ARG A 170 9.71 10.43 8.25
N GLY A 171 10.19 11.59 7.78
CA GLY A 171 11.61 11.95 7.82
C GLY A 171 12.40 11.35 6.66
N ASP A 172 13.70 11.10 6.86
CA ASP A 172 14.55 10.54 5.80
C ASP A 172 14.38 9.01 5.70
N THR A 173 13.64 8.57 4.71
CA THR A 173 13.37 7.17 4.40
C THR A 173 14.33 6.58 3.36
N THR A 174 15.21 7.39 2.78
CA THR A 174 16.03 7.03 1.60
C THR A 174 16.90 5.80 1.83
N SER A 175 17.54 5.70 2.99
CA SER A 175 18.40 4.56 3.32
C SER A 175 17.60 3.25 3.38
N ASN A 176 16.44 3.29 4.04
CA ASN A 176 15.56 2.13 4.18
C ASN A 176 14.96 1.71 2.84
N ALA A 177 14.50 2.67 2.04
CA ALA A 177 13.99 2.41 0.69
C ALA A 177 15.08 1.81 -0.22
N THR A 178 16.34 2.24 -0.06
CA THR A 178 17.48 1.65 -0.79
C THR A 178 17.70 0.20 -0.43
N GLU A 179 17.63 -0.17 0.86
CA GLU A 179 17.74 -1.56 1.29
C GLU A 179 16.58 -2.42 0.77
N ILE A 180 15.37 -1.88 0.78
CA ILE A 180 14.19 -2.55 0.21
C ILE A 180 14.44 -2.86 -1.27
N LEU A 181 14.84 -1.88 -2.08
CA LEU A 181 15.12 -2.10 -3.51
C LEU A 181 16.24 -3.13 -3.71
N TYR A 182 17.31 -3.07 -2.91
CA TYR A 182 18.40 -4.02 -2.99
C TYR A 182 17.94 -5.47 -2.79
N PHE A 183 17.15 -5.73 -1.74
CA PHE A 183 16.67 -7.08 -1.47
C PHE A 183 15.58 -7.51 -2.44
N CYS A 184 14.69 -6.60 -2.87
CA CYS A 184 13.70 -6.89 -3.89
C CYS A 184 14.37 -7.29 -5.22
N GLN A 185 15.39 -6.57 -5.66
CA GLN A 185 16.15 -6.93 -6.85
C GLN A 185 16.88 -8.27 -6.68
N LYS A 186 17.54 -8.48 -5.55
CA LYS A 186 18.30 -9.69 -5.24
C LYS A 186 17.45 -10.96 -5.25
N TYR A 187 16.23 -10.87 -4.77
CA TYR A 187 15.30 -12.01 -4.64
C TYR A 187 14.21 -12.01 -5.70
N GLU A 188 14.29 -11.10 -6.69
CA GLU A 188 13.32 -10.93 -7.76
C GLU A 188 11.87 -10.71 -7.26
N ILE A 189 11.73 -9.99 -6.13
CA ILE A 189 10.44 -9.62 -5.56
C ILE A 189 9.90 -8.39 -6.30
N PRO A 190 8.69 -8.44 -6.86
CA PRO A 190 8.08 -7.27 -7.46
C PRO A 190 7.82 -6.16 -6.44
N ILE A 191 7.78 -4.93 -6.94
CA ILE A 191 7.38 -3.75 -6.18
C ILE A 191 6.17 -3.07 -6.83
N ILE A 192 5.52 -2.22 -6.04
CA ILE A 192 4.50 -1.28 -6.51
C ILE A 192 4.85 0.13 -6.04
N LEU A 193 4.77 1.10 -6.94
CA LEU A 193 4.82 2.51 -6.58
C LEU A 193 3.41 2.98 -6.26
N SER A 194 3.25 3.75 -5.20
CA SER A 194 1.98 4.33 -4.81
C SER A 194 2.13 5.71 -4.20
N SER A 195 1.08 6.52 -4.37
CA SER A 195 1.10 7.92 -3.94
C SER A 195 0.81 8.09 -2.45
N ASP A 196 0.06 7.16 -1.85
CA ASP A 196 -0.52 7.34 -0.51
C ASP A 196 -1.38 8.62 -0.45
N SER A 197 -2.09 8.86 -1.56
CA SER A 197 -2.83 10.10 -1.77
C SER A 197 -4.02 10.20 -0.82
N HIS A 198 -4.07 11.32 -0.14
CA HIS A 198 -5.15 11.68 0.77
C HIS A 198 -6.10 12.66 0.10
N GLY A 199 -6.84 12.17 -0.90
CA GLY A 199 -7.70 12.94 -1.77
C GLY A 199 -7.18 12.99 -3.21
N LYS A 200 -7.92 13.65 -4.09
CA LYS A 200 -7.70 13.60 -5.55
C LYS A 200 -6.40 14.27 -6.02
N ASP A 201 -5.89 15.24 -5.27
CA ASP A 201 -4.85 16.14 -5.77
C ASP A 201 -3.53 15.42 -6.06
N HIS A 202 -3.21 14.37 -5.28
CA HIS A 202 -1.99 13.59 -5.42
C HIS A 202 -2.19 12.17 -5.98
N VAL A 203 -3.41 11.82 -6.41
CA VAL A 203 -3.68 10.52 -7.05
C VAL A 203 -2.78 10.34 -8.26
N GLY A 204 -2.03 9.23 -8.29
CA GLY A 204 -1.12 8.91 -9.39
C GLY A 204 0.09 9.85 -9.49
N ASP A 205 0.44 10.55 -8.42
CA ASP A 205 1.70 11.25 -8.34
C ASP A 205 2.81 10.27 -7.91
N PHE A 206 3.81 10.14 -8.77
CA PHE A 206 4.95 9.24 -8.59
C PHE A 206 6.27 9.96 -8.83
N THR A 207 6.32 11.26 -8.62
CA THR A 207 7.46 12.11 -8.99
C THR A 207 8.75 11.63 -8.35
N TYR A 208 8.75 11.49 -7.02
CA TYR A 208 9.94 11.10 -6.26
C TYR A 208 10.18 9.59 -6.28
N SER A 209 9.14 8.78 -6.18
CA SER A 209 9.27 7.33 -6.20
C SER A 209 9.74 6.81 -7.56
N ALA A 210 9.23 7.37 -8.66
CA ALA A 210 9.69 7.04 -10.01
C ALA A 210 11.15 7.44 -10.24
N GLU A 211 11.54 8.63 -9.82
CA GLU A 211 12.92 9.07 -9.92
C GLU A 211 13.86 8.18 -9.09
N PHE A 212 13.44 7.82 -7.88
CA PHE A 212 14.22 6.99 -6.97
C PHE A 212 14.50 5.59 -7.53
N VAL A 213 13.47 4.89 -8.02
CA VAL A 213 13.65 3.55 -8.60
C VAL A 213 14.47 3.59 -9.88
N HIS A 214 14.34 4.65 -10.67
CA HIS A 214 15.14 4.84 -11.88
C HIS A 214 16.61 5.11 -11.56
N GLN A 215 16.90 6.00 -10.61
CA GLN A 215 18.28 6.28 -10.18
C GLN A 215 18.94 5.02 -9.58
N ALA A 216 18.18 4.18 -8.90
CA ALA A 216 18.63 2.89 -8.40
C ALA A 216 18.80 1.82 -9.51
N MET A 217 18.46 2.14 -10.75
CA MET A 217 18.44 1.19 -11.89
C MET A 217 17.65 -0.08 -11.57
N PHE A 218 16.54 0.07 -10.85
CA PHE A 218 15.69 -1.06 -10.50
C PHE A 218 15.01 -1.65 -11.76
N PRO A 219 14.95 -2.99 -11.92
CA PRO A 219 14.40 -3.60 -13.12
C PRO A 219 12.93 -3.25 -13.34
N GLU A 220 12.60 -2.64 -14.47
CA GLU A 220 11.22 -2.26 -14.84
C GLU A 220 10.28 -3.49 -14.87
N SER A 221 10.81 -4.67 -15.20
CA SER A 221 10.05 -5.93 -15.19
C SER A 221 9.54 -6.36 -13.81
N LEU A 222 10.12 -5.80 -12.74
CA LEU A 222 9.70 -6.03 -11.36
C LEU A 222 8.78 -4.91 -10.83
N ILE A 223 8.49 -3.85 -11.61
CA ILE A 223 7.53 -2.80 -11.25
C ILE A 223 6.16 -3.17 -11.82
N LEU A 224 5.18 -3.38 -10.94
CA LEU A 224 3.87 -3.89 -11.38
C LEU A 224 2.92 -2.82 -11.92
N ASN A 225 3.21 -1.53 -11.73
CA ASN A 225 2.30 -0.44 -12.07
C ASN A 225 1.81 -0.43 -13.53
N ASN A 226 2.63 -0.87 -14.48
CA ASN A 226 2.29 -0.92 -15.90
C ASN A 226 1.84 -2.31 -16.36
N GLN A 227 1.82 -3.31 -15.46
CA GLN A 227 1.45 -4.69 -15.76
C GLN A 227 0.01 -4.99 -15.28
N ILE A 228 -0.97 -4.20 -15.74
CA ILE A 228 -2.35 -4.20 -15.20
C ILE A 228 -2.97 -5.60 -15.07
N PRO A 229 -2.94 -6.49 -16.08
CA PRO A 229 -3.53 -7.82 -15.92
C PRO A 229 -2.84 -8.65 -14.83
N LYS A 230 -1.50 -8.59 -14.76
CA LYS A 230 -0.71 -9.29 -13.73
C LYS A 230 -0.97 -8.73 -12.34
N LEU A 231 -1.01 -7.39 -12.21
CA LEU A 231 -1.32 -6.73 -10.95
C LEU A 231 -2.71 -7.09 -10.44
N LYS A 232 -3.74 -7.02 -11.28
CA LYS A 232 -5.11 -7.41 -10.90
C LYS A 232 -5.18 -8.86 -10.45
N PHE A 233 -4.59 -9.77 -11.20
CA PHE A 233 -4.55 -11.18 -10.85
C PHE A 233 -3.86 -11.37 -9.49
N PHE A 234 -2.70 -10.75 -9.29
CA PHE A 234 -1.95 -10.82 -8.04
C PHE A 234 -2.77 -10.31 -6.83
N LEU A 235 -3.38 -9.14 -6.95
CA LEU A 235 -4.14 -8.51 -5.85
C LEU A 235 -5.40 -9.32 -5.48
N GLN A 236 -6.07 -9.93 -6.46
CA GLN A 236 -7.36 -10.60 -6.26
C GLN A 236 -7.25 -12.12 -6.00
N THR A 237 -6.05 -12.70 -6.14
CA THR A 237 -5.83 -14.13 -5.83
C THR A 237 -5.59 -14.32 -4.34
N ARG A 238 -6.30 -15.29 -3.72
CA ARG A 238 -6.14 -15.67 -2.30
C ARG A 238 -5.11 -16.77 -2.14
#